data_2bcf3715f273b8f5e290d0cf6b3e4f6c
#
_entry.id   2bcf3715f273b8f5e290d0cf6b3e4f6c
#
_cell.length_a   1.000
_cell.length_b   1.000
_cell.length_c   1.000
_cell.angle_alpha   90.00
_cell.angle_beta   90.00
_cell.angle_gamma   90.00
#
_symmetry.space_group_name_H-M   'P 1'
#
loop_
_entity.id
_entity.type
_entity.pdbx_description
1 polymer ?
#
loop_
_entity_poly.entity_id
_entity_poly.type
_entity_poly.pdbx_seq_one_letter_code
_entity_poly.pdbx_strand_id
1 'polypeptide(L)'
;MAGRCSMNSEFKLPLVLLRESENEMKEIPNSRLFNDSQYQKTLEKWAAAIFGLGYEEYVSDCKIKIIEKEQDSADFILRSNNKDFPFQLTERQREGRKRGKLYKEREKDSLKTEPYSPEEGRIKGPQWIYEAVDKKAKKYPDSEKLSLLVHINFGANKLERDKIVQKLGEFENSFFSIWLVTNHQICSVFGNSEVGSIEGWGNISTIIPPQFFKNKVMS
;
A
#
# COMPACT_ATOMS: atom_id res chain seq x y z
N MET A 1 24.98 -23.08 -15.67
CA MET A 1 24.72 -22.26 -14.48
C MET A 1 24.54 -20.83 -14.95
N ALA A 2 23.27 -20.38 -15.10
CA ALA A 2 22.98 -19.01 -15.50
C ALA A 2 23.00 -18.15 -14.23
N GLY A 3 23.99 -17.26 -14.15
CA GLY A 3 24.10 -16.29 -13.06
C GLY A 3 22.86 -15.40 -13.04
N ARG A 4 22.07 -15.45 -11.95
CA ARG A 4 21.08 -14.43 -11.66
C ARG A 4 21.83 -13.11 -11.53
N CYS A 5 21.67 -12.27 -12.55
CA CYS A 5 22.07 -10.87 -12.48
C CYS A 5 21.35 -10.28 -11.24
N SER A 6 22.10 -9.84 -10.25
CA SER A 6 21.54 -9.07 -9.14
C SER A 6 20.92 -7.81 -9.74
N MET A 7 19.58 -7.76 -9.80
CA MET A 7 18.91 -6.51 -10.14
C MET A 7 19.35 -5.48 -9.08
N ASN A 8 20.16 -4.52 -9.51
CA ASN A 8 20.52 -3.38 -8.70
C ASN A 8 19.23 -2.72 -8.22
N SER A 9 19.03 -2.68 -6.92
CA SER A 9 17.92 -1.97 -6.28
C SER A 9 18.14 -0.48 -6.44
N GLU A 10 17.86 0.03 -7.63
CA GLU A 10 18.03 1.43 -8.01
C GLU A 10 16.80 2.25 -7.64
N PHE A 11 17.01 3.53 -7.34
CA PHE A 11 15.90 4.48 -7.16
C PHE A 11 15.19 4.74 -8.49
N LYS A 12 13.89 4.52 -8.56
CA LYS A 12 13.04 4.69 -9.73
C LYS A 12 11.97 5.75 -9.51
N LEU A 13 11.54 6.41 -10.57
CA LEU A 13 10.36 7.27 -10.54
C LEU A 13 9.11 6.41 -10.25
N PRO A 14 8.12 6.92 -9.49
CA PRO A 14 6.90 6.18 -9.16
C PRO A 14 6.16 5.63 -10.37
N LEU A 15 6.03 6.40 -11.44
CA LEU A 15 5.36 5.95 -12.67
C LEU A 15 6.10 4.79 -13.36
N VAL A 16 7.44 4.80 -13.37
CA VAL A 16 8.24 3.71 -13.92
C VAL A 16 8.03 2.44 -13.10
N LEU A 17 8.09 2.59 -11.77
CA LEU A 17 7.88 1.49 -10.83
C LEU A 17 6.47 0.89 -10.95
N LEU A 18 5.45 1.74 -11.13
CA LEU A 18 4.07 1.30 -11.36
C LEU A 18 3.96 0.45 -12.62
N ARG A 19 4.48 0.94 -13.76
CA ARG A 19 4.43 0.20 -15.03
C ARG A 19 5.15 -1.14 -14.98
N GLU A 20 6.32 -1.20 -14.32
CA GLU A 20 7.05 -2.45 -14.12
C GLU A 20 6.22 -3.44 -13.30
N SER A 21 5.67 -3.01 -12.14
CA SER A 21 4.86 -3.89 -11.29
C SER A 21 3.59 -4.36 -11.99
N GLU A 22 2.94 -3.50 -12.77
CA GLU A 22 1.79 -3.87 -13.57
C GLU A 22 2.14 -4.92 -14.65
N ASN A 23 3.25 -4.74 -15.35
CA ASN A 23 3.70 -5.73 -16.33
C ASN A 23 4.03 -7.09 -15.69
N GLU A 24 4.69 -7.08 -14.53
CA GLU A 24 4.92 -8.30 -13.75
C GLU A 24 3.60 -8.99 -13.37
N MET A 25 2.61 -8.21 -12.90
CA MET A 25 1.32 -8.76 -12.48
C MET A 25 0.48 -9.33 -13.64
N LYS A 26 0.65 -8.82 -14.88
CA LYS A 26 -0.11 -9.30 -16.07
C LYS A 26 0.08 -10.79 -16.31
N GLU A 27 1.27 -11.27 -16.09
CA GLU A 27 1.67 -12.66 -16.38
C GLU A 27 1.30 -13.61 -15.22
N ILE A 28 0.85 -13.07 -14.06
CA ILE A 28 0.59 -13.88 -12.87
C ILE A 28 -0.92 -14.08 -12.72
N PRO A 29 -1.44 -15.31 -12.61
CA PRO A 29 -2.83 -15.55 -12.27
C PRO A 29 -3.20 -14.92 -10.93
N ASN A 30 -4.37 -14.28 -10.85
CA ASN A 30 -4.82 -13.58 -9.64
C ASN A 30 -4.84 -14.48 -8.39
N SER A 31 -5.23 -15.76 -8.56
CA SER A 31 -5.22 -16.75 -7.48
C SER A 31 -3.81 -16.99 -6.91
N ARG A 32 -2.77 -16.85 -7.72
CA ARG A 32 -1.38 -16.97 -7.28
C ARG A 32 -0.85 -15.65 -6.75
N LEU A 33 -1.09 -14.54 -7.46
CA LEU A 33 -0.63 -13.20 -7.07
C LEU A 33 -0.96 -12.85 -5.62
N PHE A 34 -2.14 -13.23 -5.14
CA PHE A 34 -2.61 -12.90 -3.79
C PHE A 34 -2.47 -14.02 -2.75
N ASN A 35 -1.94 -15.19 -3.14
CA ASN A 35 -1.77 -16.32 -2.23
C ASN A 35 -0.31 -16.75 -2.03
N ASP A 36 0.53 -16.57 -3.05
CA ASP A 36 1.90 -17.02 -3.00
C ASP A 36 2.79 -15.89 -2.45
N SER A 37 3.53 -16.16 -1.38
CA SER A 37 4.45 -15.20 -0.76
C SER A 37 5.53 -14.68 -1.72
N GLN A 38 5.90 -15.49 -2.74
CA GLN A 38 6.86 -15.08 -3.76
C GLN A 38 6.45 -13.83 -4.56
N TYR A 39 5.14 -13.51 -4.62
CA TYR A 39 4.63 -12.31 -5.30
C TYR A 39 4.35 -11.14 -4.37
N GLN A 40 4.63 -11.29 -3.08
CA GLN A 40 4.41 -10.22 -2.11
C GLN A 40 5.21 -8.97 -2.48
N LYS A 41 6.46 -9.13 -2.94
CA LYS A 41 7.30 -8.00 -3.37
C LYS A 41 6.73 -7.24 -4.56
N THR A 42 6.09 -7.93 -5.52
CA THR A 42 5.41 -7.26 -6.64
C THR A 42 4.23 -6.40 -6.15
N LEU A 43 3.45 -6.89 -5.16
CA LEU A 43 2.36 -6.12 -4.56
C LEU A 43 2.87 -4.93 -3.73
N GLU A 44 3.95 -5.11 -2.99
CA GLU A 44 4.62 -4.05 -2.23
C GLU A 44 5.15 -2.96 -3.17
N LYS A 45 5.80 -3.35 -4.26
CA LYS A 45 6.28 -2.47 -5.32
C LYS A 45 5.16 -1.64 -5.93
N TRP A 46 4.03 -2.28 -6.25
CA TRP A 46 2.86 -1.63 -6.79
C TRP A 46 2.24 -0.62 -5.80
N ALA A 47 2.06 -0.99 -4.53
CA ALA A 47 1.53 -0.10 -3.51
C ALA A 47 2.44 1.09 -3.22
N ALA A 48 3.77 0.87 -3.16
CA ALA A 48 4.76 1.93 -3.01
C ALA A 48 4.75 2.89 -4.20
N ALA A 49 4.56 2.36 -5.43
CA ALA A 49 4.47 3.19 -6.63
C ALA A 49 3.23 4.10 -6.62
N ILE A 50 2.06 3.56 -6.24
CA ILE A 50 0.83 4.35 -6.09
C ILE A 50 1.01 5.45 -5.03
N PHE A 51 1.59 5.10 -3.88
CA PHE A 51 1.92 6.07 -2.85
C PHE A 51 2.83 7.18 -3.39
N GLY A 52 3.89 6.82 -4.11
CA GLY A 52 4.81 7.78 -4.70
C GLY A 52 4.17 8.74 -5.69
N LEU A 53 3.23 8.26 -6.53
CA LEU A 53 2.48 9.13 -7.45
C LEU A 53 1.65 10.16 -6.68
N GLY A 54 0.95 9.73 -5.62
CA GLY A 54 0.22 10.67 -4.77
C GLY A 54 1.15 11.62 -4.01
N TYR A 55 2.31 11.15 -3.58
CA TYR A 55 3.31 11.97 -2.93
C TYR A 55 3.86 13.06 -3.87
N GLU A 56 4.17 12.73 -5.13
CA GLU A 56 4.59 13.69 -6.16
C GLU A 56 3.51 14.76 -6.41
N GLU A 57 2.24 14.39 -6.39
CA GLU A 57 1.15 15.31 -6.68
C GLU A 57 0.90 16.35 -5.56
N TYR A 58 1.11 15.97 -4.29
CA TYR A 58 0.72 16.79 -3.13
C TYR A 58 1.88 17.28 -2.27
N VAL A 59 3.06 16.71 -2.40
CA VAL A 59 4.20 17.03 -1.52
C VAL A 59 5.40 17.52 -2.33
N SER A 60 6.08 16.63 -3.05
CA SER A 60 7.25 16.96 -3.87
C SER A 60 7.70 15.77 -4.72
N ASP A 61 8.53 16.04 -5.71
CA ASP A 61 9.19 15.00 -6.52
C ASP A 61 9.85 13.95 -5.65
N CYS A 62 9.73 12.69 -6.06
CA CYS A 62 10.33 11.60 -5.33
C CYS A 62 10.83 10.47 -6.23
N LYS A 63 11.65 9.61 -5.64
CA LYS A 63 12.07 8.33 -6.22
C LYS A 63 11.89 7.24 -5.17
N ILE A 64 11.64 6.02 -5.61
CA ILE A 64 11.41 4.88 -4.74
C ILE A 64 12.45 3.80 -5.04
N LYS A 65 12.98 3.21 -3.97
CA LYS A 65 13.83 2.02 -4.01
C LYS A 65 13.15 0.92 -3.20
N ILE A 66 12.85 -0.21 -3.85
CA ILE A 66 12.31 -1.40 -3.17
C ILE A 66 13.46 -2.14 -2.47
N ILE A 67 13.22 -2.58 -1.25
CA ILE A 67 14.17 -3.36 -0.46
C ILE A 67 13.88 -4.84 -0.65
N GLU A 68 14.85 -5.55 -1.23
CA GLU A 68 14.70 -6.98 -1.57
C GLU A 68 14.96 -7.92 -0.37
N LYS A 69 15.73 -7.45 0.62
CA LYS A 69 16.13 -8.28 1.76
C LYS A 69 15.07 -8.27 2.84
N GLU A 70 14.56 -9.44 3.20
CA GLU A 70 13.57 -9.60 4.29
C GLU A 70 14.09 -9.21 5.69
N GLN A 71 15.40 -9.11 5.85
CA GLN A 71 16.05 -8.76 7.13
C GLN A 71 16.05 -7.25 7.42
N ASP A 72 15.77 -6.43 6.42
CA ASP A 72 15.70 -4.99 6.60
C ASP A 72 14.37 -4.59 7.26
N SER A 73 14.42 -3.58 8.13
CA SER A 73 13.22 -3.05 8.80
C SER A 73 12.28 -2.31 7.85
N ALA A 74 12.76 -1.91 6.66
CA ALA A 74 11.99 -1.19 5.64
C ALA A 74 11.63 -2.10 4.47
N ASP A 75 10.45 -1.90 3.88
CA ASP A 75 10.00 -2.54 2.64
C ASP A 75 10.42 -1.72 1.41
N PHE A 76 10.50 -0.40 1.56
CA PHE A 76 11.02 0.51 0.53
C PHE A 76 11.60 1.78 1.14
N ILE A 77 12.38 2.50 0.33
CA ILE A 77 12.90 3.83 0.66
C ILE A 77 12.29 4.85 -0.31
N LEU A 78 11.66 5.88 0.23
CA LEU A 78 11.28 7.07 -0.50
C LEU A 78 12.44 8.07 -0.43
N ARG A 79 12.92 8.56 -1.57
CA ARG A 79 13.88 9.66 -1.65
C ARG A 79 13.18 10.91 -2.13
N SER A 80 13.20 11.97 -1.35
CA SER A 80 12.68 13.28 -1.69
C SER A 80 13.58 14.38 -1.12
N ASN A 81 13.79 15.47 -1.84
CA ASN A 81 14.66 16.58 -1.42
C ASN A 81 16.05 16.11 -0.94
N ASN A 82 16.65 15.13 -1.63
CA ASN A 82 17.94 14.50 -1.29
C ASN A 82 18.00 13.82 0.10
N LYS A 83 16.84 13.51 0.71
CA LYS A 83 16.74 12.75 1.94
C LYS A 83 16.06 11.39 1.68
N ASP A 84 16.50 10.39 2.41
CA ASP A 84 15.98 9.03 2.33
C ASP A 84 15.07 8.75 3.53
N PHE A 85 13.84 8.35 3.25
CA PHE A 85 12.83 8.02 4.24
C PHE A 85 12.49 6.53 4.13
N PRO A 86 12.88 5.69 5.10
CA PRO A 86 12.54 4.28 5.10
C PRO A 86 11.07 4.08 5.47
N PHE A 87 10.39 3.23 4.72
CA PHE A 87 8.98 2.89 4.91
C PHE A 87 8.78 1.40 5.14
N GLN A 88 7.96 1.07 6.15
CA GLN A 88 7.27 -0.20 6.25
C GLN A 88 5.92 -0.11 5.58
N LEU A 89 5.53 -1.17 4.89
CA LEU A 89 4.22 -1.28 4.26
C LEU A 89 3.37 -2.33 4.96
N THR A 90 2.11 -2.05 5.11
CA THR A 90 1.12 -3.03 5.54
C THR A 90 -0.14 -2.88 4.71
N GLU A 91 -0.74 -4.00 4.31
CA GLU A 91 -2.05 -3.98 3.66
C GLU A 91 -3.13 -4.25 4.70
N ARG A 92 -4.20 -3.45 4.64
CA ARG A 92 -5.41 -3.73 5.42
C ARG A 92 -6.60 -4.01 4.51
N GLN A 93 -7.15 -5.19 4.66
CA GLN A 93 -8.36 -5.65 4.00
C GLN A 93 -9.53 -5.61 4.99
N ARG A 94 -10.77 -5.70 4.47
CA ARG A 94 -11.96 -5.94 5.28
C ARG A 94 -11.77 -7.20 6.12
N GLU A 95 -12.28 -7.19 7.34
CA GLU A 95 -12.29 -8.35 8.22
C GLU A 95 -12.97 -9.56 7.52
N GLY A 96 -12.41 -10.74 7.70
CA GLY A 96 -12.90 -11.97 7.07
C GLY A 96 -12.57 -12.12 5.58
N ARG A 97 -12.12 -11.07 4.88
CA ARG A 97 -11.75 -11.13 3.47
C ARG A 97 -10.33 -11.63 3.31
N LYS A 98 -10.18 -12.83 2.75
CA LYS A 98 -8.90 -13.34 2.26
C LYS A 98 -8.93 -13.30 0.73
N ARG A 99 -8.25 -12.32 0.10
CA ARG A 99 -8.22 -12.16 -1.38
C ARG A 99 -7.96 -13.47 -2.10
N GLY A 100 -6.96 -14.19 -1.67
CA GLY A 100 -6.60 -15.44 -2.29
C GLY A 100 -7.68 -16.51 -2.23
N LYS A 101 -8.47 -16.57 -1.15
CA LYS A 101 -9.61 -17.48 -1.06
C LYS A 101 -10.69 -17.09 -2.06
N LEU A 102 -11.01 -15.81 -2.18
CA LEU A 102 -11.99 -15.29 -3.13
C LEU A 102 -11.63 -15.63 -4.58
N TYR A 103 -10.36 -15.49 -4.97
CA TYR A 103 -9.93 -15.83 -6.34
C TYR A 103 -9.94 -17.33 -6.61
N LYS A 104 -9.56 -18.16 -5.63
CA LYS A 104 -9.68 -19.62 -5.75
C LYS A 104 -11.14 -20.07 -5.86
N GLU A 105 -12.04 -19.40 -5.17
CA GLU A 105 -13.48 -19.68 -5.25
C GLU A 105 -14.07 -19.23 -6.58
N ARG A 106 -13.59 -18.10 -7.15
CA ARG A 106 -13.97 -17.62 -8.50
C ARG A 106 -13.58 -18.59 -9.60
N GLU A 107 -12.38 -19.14 -9.54
CA GLU A 107 -11.93 -20.14 -10.49
C GLU A 107 -12.77 -21.43 -10.47
N LYS A 108 -13.53 -21.66 -9.38
CA LYS A 108 -14.40 -22.83 -9.21
C LYS A 108 -15.88 -22.55 -9.47
N ASP A 109 -16.23 -21.41 -10.08
CA ASP A 109 -17.62 -20.98 -10.34
C ASP A 109 -18.54 -20.93 -9.10
N SER A 110 -17.99 -20.92 -7.90
CA SER A 110 -18.75 -21.05 -6.63
C SER A 110 -18.95 -19.73 -5.88
N LEU A 111 -18.86 -18.56 -6.57
CA LEU A 111 -18.90 -17.28 -5.86
C LEU A 111 -20.30 -16.82 -5.50
N LYS A 112 -20.59 -16.93 -4.21
CA LYS A 112 -21.46 -15.98 -3.53
C LYS A 112 -20.59 -14.79 -3.09
N THR A 113 -20.48 -13.74 -3.93
CA THR A 113 -19.92 -12.46 -3.49
C THR A 113 -20.90 -11.88 -2.49
N GLU A 114 -20.55 -11.87 -1.21
CA GLU A 114 -21.25 -11.00 -0.28
C GLU A 114 -21.16 -9.57 -0.78
N PRO A 115 -22.29 -8.86 -0.90
CA PRO A 115 -22.31 -7.50 -1.39
C PRO A 115 -21.43 -6.65 -0.47
N TYR A 116 -20.47 -5.93 -1.06
CA TYR A 116 -19.65 -4.98 -0.34
C TYR A 116 -20.52 -3.82 0.12
N SER A 117 -20.53 -3.54 1.43
CA SER A 117 -21.17 -2.34 1.98
C SER A 117 -20.10 -1.24 2.18
N PRO A 118 -20.12 -0.16 1.37
CA PRO A 118 -19.26 1.01 1.61
C PRO A 118 -19.45 1.62 3.00
N GLU A 119 -20.64 1.45 3.59
CA GLU A 119 -20.98 1.93 4.93
C GLU A 119 -20.22 1.12 6.01
N GLU A 120 -20.05 -0.17 5.85
CA GLU A 120 -19.21 -0.96 6.76
C GLU A 120 -17.77 -0.46 6.79
N GLY A 121 -17.19 -0.16 5.60
CA GLY A 121 -15.86 0.44 5.51
C GLY A 121 -15.76 1.79 6.20
N ARG A 122 -16.80 2.63 6.10
CA ARG A 122 -16.85 3.92 6.79
C ARG A 122 -16.87 3.77 8.31
N ILE A 123 -17.67 2.84 8.84
CA ILE A 123 -17.86 2.64 10.28
C ILE A 123 -16.68 1.90 10.90
N LYS A 124 -16.29 0.77 10.33
CA LYS A 124 -15.25 -0.13 10.88
C LYS A 124 -13.84 0.19 10.41
N GLY A 125 -13.70 0.93 9.30
CA GLY A 125 -12.41 1.26 8.69
C GLY A 125 -11.39 1.85 9.65
N PRO A 126 -11.72 2.86 10.48
CA PRO A 126 -10.79 3.39 11.47
C PRO A 126 -10.26 2.33 12.45
N GLN A 127 -11.11 1.39 12.88
CA GLN A 127 -10.70 0.29 13.74
C GLN A 127 -9.79 -0.70 13.00
N TRP A 128 -10.11 -1.03 11.76
CA TRP A 128 -9.26 -1.92 10.96
C TRP A 128 -7.87 -1.33 10.68
N ILE A 129 -7.80 -0.02 10.44
CA ILE A 129 -6.53 0.70 10.27
C ILE A 129 -5.75 0.67 11.59
N TYR A 130 -6.40 0.98 12.71
CA TYR A 130 -5.81 0.90 14.05
C TYR A 130 -5.13 -0.46 14.29
N GLU A 131 -5.83 -1.57 14.04
CA GLU A 131 -5.29 -2.92 14.24
C GLU A 131 -4.05 -3.20 13.37
N ALA A 132 -4.00 -2.64 12.15
CA ALA A 132 -2.84 -2.80 11.28
C ALA A 132 -1.64 -2.00 11.80
N VAL A 133 -1.87 -0.77 12.29
CA VAL A 133 -0.84 0.09 12.88
C VAL A 133 -0.32 -0.51 14.19
N ASP A 134 -1.21 -0.90 15.10
CA ASP A 134 -0.87 -1.54 16.39
C ASP A 134 0.01 -2.79 16.21
N LYS A 135 -0.37 -3.64 15.25
CA LYS A 135 0.43 -4.82 14.92
C LYS A 135 1.84 -4.47 14.46
N LYS A 136 1.99 -3.39 13.68
CA LYS A 136 3.32 -2.94 13.22
C LYS A 136 4.10 -2.25 14.33
N ALA A 137 3.48 -1.42 15.15
CA ALA A 137 4.12 -0.79 16.31
C ALA A 137 4.67 -1.83 17.29
N LYS A 138 3.91 -2.88 17.59
CA LYS A 138 4.37 -3.99 18.43
C LYS A 138 5.54 -4.79 17.83
N LYS A 139 5.58 -4.89 16.50
CA LYS A 139 6.66 -5.61 15.80
C LYS A 139 7.96 -4.79 15.74
N TYR A 140 7.84 -3.47 15.68
CA TYR A 140 8.96 -2.54 15.52
C TYR A 140 8.94 -1.49 16.64
N PRO A 141 9.31 -1.85 17.88
CA PRO A 141 9.23 -0.94 19.04
C PRO A 141 10.12 0.30 18.90
N ASP A 142 11.23 0.20 18.13
CA ASP A 142 12.18 1.31 17.90
C ASP A 142 11.95 1.96 16.53
N SER A 143 10.68 2.14 16.12
CA SER A 143 10.32 2.60 14.79
C SER A 143 10.25 4.13 14.59
N GLU A 144 10.77 4.92 15.53
CA GLU A 144 10.76 6.39 15.46
C GLU A 144 11.37 6.99 14.18
N LYS A 145 12.28 6.25 13.51
CA LYS A 145 12.89 6.63 12.24
C LYS A 145 12.24 5.97 11.02
N LEU A 146 11.23 5.16 11.24
CA LEU A 146 10.57 4.36 10.24
C LEU A 146 9.18 4.93 9.95
N SER A 147 8.90 5.28 8.72
CA SER A 147 7.56 5.67 8.30
C SER A 147 6.70 4.44 8.03
N LEU A 148 5.40 4.54 8.30
CA LEU A 148 4.44 3.48 8.02
C LEU A 148 3.49 3.87 6.90
N LEU A 149 3.41 3.03 5.87
CA LEU A 149 2.39 3.10 4.82
C LEU A 149 1.34 2.02 5.03
N VAL A 150 0.09 2.40 5.20
CA VAL A 150 -1.05 1.48 5.23
C VAL A 150 -1.77 1.52 3.89
N HIS A 151 -1.65 0.45 3.10
CA HIS A 151 -2.43 0.27 1.88
C HIS A 151 -3.83 -0.24 2.23
N ILE A 152 -4.82 0.60 2.02
CA ILE A 152 -6.22 0.33 2.34
C ILE A 152 -6.90 -0.35 1.15
N ASN A 153 -7.36 -1.56 1.35
CA ASN A 153 -8.01 -2.37 0.34
C ASN A 153 -9.45 -2.75 0.73
N PHE A 154 -10.18 -1.78 1.16
CA PHE A 154 -11.64 -1.80 1.35
C PHE A 154 -12.17 -0.42 0.97
N GLY A 155 -13.46 -0.25 0.66
CA GLY A 155 -13.99 1.01 0.17
C GLY A 155 -13.71 2.20 1.07
N ALA A 156 -12.68 2.93 0.72
CA ALA A 156 -12.14 4.03 1.52
C ALA A 156 -12.69 5.41 1.14
N ASN A 157 -13.45 5.51 0.05
CA ASN A 157 -14.00 6.78 -0.45
C ASN A 157 -14.96 7.51 0.51
N LYS A 158 -15.24 6.93 1.67
CA LYS A 158 -16.05 7.52 2.74
C LYS A 158 -15.34 7.51 4.10
N LEU A 159 -14.04 7.24 4.14
CA LEU A 159 -13.28 7.28 5.38
C LEU A 159 -13.08 8.73 5.83
N GLU A 160 -13.47 9.00 7.07
CA GLU A 160 -13.29 10.29 7.71
C GLU A 160 -11.91 10.35 8.36
N ARG A 161 -11.01 11.19 7.81
CA ARG A 161 -9.63 11.32 8.30
C ARG A 161 -9.58 11.62 9.80
N ASP A 162 -10.40 12.52 10.28
CA ASP A 162 -10.36 12.95 11.68
C ASP A 162 -10.65 11.81 12.66
N LYS A 163 -11.57 10.90 12.29
CA LYS A 163 -11.83 9.69 13.08
C LYS A 163 -10.63 8.75 13.10
N ILE A 164 -9.87 8.68 11.99
CA ILE A 164 -8.65 7.87 11.92
C ILE A 164 -7.56 8.52 12.78
N VAL A 165 -7.34 9.83 12.65
CA VAL A 165 -6.35 10.58 13.44
C VAL A 165 -6.66 10.42 14.93
N GLN A 166 -7.90 10.64 15.35
CA GLN A 166 -8.32 10.45 16.74
C GLN A 166 -8.05 9.01 17.22
N LYS A 167 -8.36 8.01 16.38
CA LYS A 167 -8.18 6.59 16.73
C LYS A 167 -6.71 6.20 16.86
N LEU A 168 -5.84 6.79 16.05
CA LEU A 168 -4.40 6.51 15.99
C LEU A 168 -3.55 7.43 16.88
N GLY A 169 -4.15 8.30 17.69
CA GLY A 169 -3.43 9.31 18.48
C GLY A 169 -2.29 8.76 19.35
N GLU A 170 -2.45 7.56 19.91
CA GLU A 170 -1.39 6.91 20.70
C GLU A 170 -0.13 6.53 19.91
N PHE A 171 -0.23 6.45 18.55
CA PHE A 171 0.90 6.10 17.68
C PHE A 171 1.60 7.31 17.06
N GLU A 172 1.23 8.55 17.42
CA GLU A 172 1.79 9.77 16.84
C GLU A 172 3.32 9.80 16.91
N ASN A 173 3.91 9.26 17.99
CA ASN A 173 5.35 9.19 18.21
C ASN A 173 5.95 7.79 17.97
N SER A 174 5.13 6.82 17.54
CA SER A 174 5.62 5.45 17.32
C SER A 174 6.30 5.28 15.97
N PHE A 175 6.03 6.17 15.02
CA PHE A 175 6.60 6.16 13.68
C PHE A 175 7.04 7.57 13.29
N PHE A 176 8.00 7.67 12.38
CA PHE A 176 8.44 8.95 11.82
C PHE A 176 7.29 9.68 11.10
N SER A 177 6.45 8.92 10.41
CA SER A 177 5.18 9.38 9.82
C SER A 177 4.25 8.20 9.56
N ILE A 178 2.94 8.44 9.50
CA ILE A 178 1.92 7.43 9.13
C ILE A 178 1.12 7.95 7.95
N TRP A 179 1.12 7.16 6.88
CA TRP A 179 0.43 7.45 5.63
C TRP A 179 -0.58 6.35 5.29
N LEU A 180 -1.65 6.77 4.66
CA LEU A 180 -2.68 5.89 4.11
C LEU A 180 -2.71 6.05 2.60
N VAL A 181 -2.84 4.96 1.89
CA VAL A 181 -3.04 4.96 0.44
C VAL A 181 -4.13 3.98 0.05
N THR A 182 -4.99 4.39 -0.85
CA THR A 182 -5.93 3.54 -1.59
C THR A 182 -5.47 3.44 -3.02
N ASN A 183 -6.27 2.80 -3.89
CA ASN A 183 -5.95 2.76 -5.32
C ASN A 183 -5.99 4.14 -6.01
N HIS A 184 -6.57 5.16 -5.39
CA HIS A 184 -6.75 6.49 -6.01
C HIS A 184 -6.69 7.66 -5.04
N GLN A 185 -6.37 7.42 -3.78
CA GLN A 185 -6.29 8.48 -2.79
C GLN A 185 -5.10 8.27 -1.85
N ILE A 186 -4.56 9.36 -1.39
CA ILE A 186 -3.48 9.41 -0.40
C ILE A 186 -3.91 10.32 0.75
N CYS A 187 -3.44 9.99 1.96
CA CYS A 187 -3.68 10.81 3.15
C CYS A 187 -2.50 10.65 4.12
N SER A 188 -2.02 11.74 4.72
CA SER A 188 -1.15 11.65 5.88
C SER A 188 -2.00 11.69 7.16
N VAL A 189 -1.76 10.75 8.06
CA VAL A 189 -2.37 10.75 9.40
C VAL A 189 -1.53 11.58 10.34
N PHE A 190 -0.26 11.19 10.49
CA PHE A 190 0.76 11.93 11.19
C PHE A 190 1.92 12.17 10.24
N GLY A 191 2.19 13.44 9.95
CA GLY A 191 3.30 13.87 9.12
C GLY A 191 4.48 14.32 9.96
N ASN A 192 5.64 14.35 9.34
CA ASN A 192 6.83 14.97 9.86
C ASN A 192 7.24 16.08 8.89
N SER A 193 7.78 17.20 9.39
CA SER A 193 8.16 18.34 8.55
C SER A 193 9.18 18.00 7.46
N GLU A 194 9.95 16.93 7.64
CA GLU A 194 10.94 16.47 6.66
C GLU A 194 10.34 15.62 5.54
N VAL A 195 9.38 14.73 5.88
CA VAL A 195 8.70 13.86 4.91
C VAL A 195 7.45 14.50 4.33
N GLY A 196 7.04 15.65 4.89
CA GLY A 196 5.85 16.37 4.49
C GLY A 196 4.55 15.80 5.06
N SER A 197 3.46 16.47 4.71
CA SER A 197 2.09 16.08 5.08
C SER A 197 1.10 16.63 4.07
N ILE A 198 -0.11 16.08 4.06
CA ILE A 198 -1.25 16.60 3.30
C ILE A 198 -2.47 16.77 4.21
N GLU A 199 -3.22 17.83 3.98
CA GLU A 199 -4.48 18.06 4.69
C GLU A 199 -5.60 17.30 3.99
N GLY A 200 -6.20 16.32 4.70
CA GLY A 200 -7.31 15.53 4.16
C GLY A 200 -6.88 14.41 3.23
N TRP A 201 -7.81 14.02 2.36
CA TRP A 201 -7.59 13.01 1.32
C TRP A 201 -7.28 13.69 -0.02
N GLY A 202 -6.12 13.39 -0.58
CA GLY A 202 -5.74 13.79 -1.93
C GLY A 202 -6.13 12.72 -2.96
N ASN A 203 -6.72 13.11 -4.09
CA ASN A 203 -7.00 12.20 -5.20
C ASN A 203 -5.76 12.06 -6.09
N ILE A 204 -5.36 10.84 -6.40
CA ILE A 204 -4.23 10.56 -7.29
C ILE A 204 -4.74 10.55 -8.73
N SER A 205 -4.45 11.62 -9.47
CA SER A 205 -4.99 11.84 -10.84
C SER A 205 -4.29 10.98 -11.90
N THR A 206 -3.06 10.57 -11.66
CA THR A 206 -2.24 9.84 -12.63
C THR A 206 -2.59 8.35 -12.77
N ILE A 207 -3.45 7.82 -11.89
CA ILE A 207 -3.83 6.42 -11.94
C ILE A 207 -4.93 6.22 -12.98
N ILE A 208 -4.55 5.73 -14.14
CA ILE A 208 -5.47 5.10 -15.06
C ILE A 208 -6.07 3.88 -14.33
N PRO A 209 -7.42 3.76 -14.24
CA PRO A 209 -8.03 2.61 -13.58
C PRO A 209 -7.39 1.34 -14.11
N PRO A 210 -6.96 0.41 -13.26
CA PRO A 210 -6.26 -0.77 -13.71
C PRO A 210 -7.18 -1.53 -14.67
N GLN A 211 -6.86 -1.51 -15.95
CA GLN A 211 -7.55 -2.28 -16.99
C GLN A 211 -7.43 -3.79 -16.71
N PHE A 212 -6.54 -4.15 -15.80
CA PHE A 212 -6.29 -5.51 -15.33
C PHE A 212 -7.50 -6.25 -14.78
N PHE A 213 -8.38 -5.54 -14.08
CA PHE A 213 -9.54 -6.17 -13.47
C PHE A 213 -10.73 -6.29 -14.44
N LYS A 214 -10.75 -5.54 -15.55
CA LYS A 214 -11.85 -5.58 -16.51
C LYS A 214 -11.72 -6.69 -17.55
N ASN A 215 -10.53 -7.04 -17.99
CA ASN A 215 -10.35 -7.95 -19.14
C ASN A 215 -10.25 -9.44 -18.77
N LYS A 216 -10.20 -9.83 -17.51
CA LYS A 216 -10.22 -11.24 -17.08
C LYS A 216 -11.58 -11.72 -16.56
N VAL A 217 -12.62 -10.89 -16.64
CA VAL A 217 -14.00 -11.25 -16.22
C VAL A 217 -14.87 -11.65 -17.42
N MET A 218 -14.38 -11.48 -18.65
CA MET A 218 -15.15 -11.73 -19.89
C MET A 218 -14.51 -12.78 -20.82
N SER A 219 -13.68 -13.68 -20.32
CA SER A 219 -13.26 -14.85 -21.13
C SER A 219 -13.42 -16.13 -20.34
#